data_5b25c858681a311e86d3c87db7f04920
#
_entry.id   5b25c858681a311e86d3c87db7f04920
#
_cell.length_a   1.000
_cell.length_b   1.000
_cell.length_c   1.000
_cell.angle_alpha   90.00
_cell.angle_beta   90.00
_cell.angle_gamma   90.00
#
_symmetry.space_group_name_H-M   'P 1'
#
loop_
_entity.id
_entity.type
_entity.pdbx_description
1 polymer ?
#
loop_
_entity_poly.entity_id
_entity_poly.type
_entity_poly.pdbx_seq_one_letter_code
_entity_poly.pdbx_strand_id
1 'polypeptide(L)'
;GRITRLSIEQEAFSEGASLRPHRLAVAGYSLDGESLQRVFHEELDVDGATTPVPSAEGVARPDFILVNDGDLAYAKIRLDEDSLAFAVANITRFTDSLTRGVVMASAWDMTRDGQMKARDYLNLALTAVPAETNMQLLTLTLRHIDEAVRTFVAPDARAEAAETVGRRLLLLARTARSGSDAQRMLVAAAARNASNAEQFEAIKALYDGSATLEGLELDVDLQWSLLIALVRGGVAGDTEIDAREQEDDTMTGRQNAAAARAARDDAAVKEQVWEQVLGDKSIPNDTRWAMVSGFWAQARTTPSLYEPYVERYFAALAQVWEENTFHTAEDLTTLLFPSDLAGYAPGVDVVRAGHEWIDANPGAPAGAVRIIRERIDVCERQMANQVADA
;
A
#
# COMPACT_ATOMS: atom_id res chain seq x y z
N GLY A 1 16.84 25.41 -23.60
CA GLY A 1 18.09 25.70 -22.91
C GLY A 1 19.11 24.57 -23.05
N ARG A 2 20.30 24.78 -22.47
CA ARG A 2 21.35 23.77 -22.39
C ARG A 2 21.72 23.58 -20.93
N ILE A 3 22.09 22.34 -20.55
CA ILE A 3 22.61 22.04 -19.22
C ILE A 3 23.96 22.78 -19.07
N THR A 4 24.09 23.59 -18.03
CA THR A 4 25.35 24.23 -17.65
C THR A 4 26.10 23.43 -16.59
N ARG A 5 25.39 22.67 -15.77
CA ARG A 5 25.93 21.77 -14.76
C ARG A 5 24.86 20.75 -14.39
N LEU A 6 25.24 19.50 -14.23
CA LEU A 6 24.44 18.41 -13.63
C LEU A 6 25.27 17.73 -12.55
N SER A 7 24.69 17.43 -11.41
CA SER A 7 25.31 16.66 -10.34
C SER A 7 24.27 15.71 -9.72
N ILE A 8 24.76 14.57 -9.23
CA ILE A 8 23.99 13.65 -8.40
C ILE A 8 24.35 13.97 -6.94
N GLU A 9 23.33 14.14 -6.12
CA GLU A 9 23.49 14.29 -4.68
C GLU A 9 23.13 12.96 -4.00
N GLN A 10 23.93 12.57 -3.01
CA GLN A 10 23.75 11.36 -2.24
C GLN A 10 23.63 11.70 -0.76
N GLU A 11 22.61 11.15 -0.13
CA GLU A 11 22.38 11.26 1.30
C GLU A 11 22.48 9.88 1.97
N ALA A 12 22.95 9.84 3.20
CA ALA A 12 22.97 8.62 4.00
C ALA A 12 21.58 8.33 4.56
N PHE A 13 21.26 7.04 4.74
CA PHE A 13 19.98 6.57 5.29
C PHE A 13 19.67 7.14 6.69
N SER A 14 20.68 7.36 7.51
CA SER A 14 20.54 7.90 8.86
C SER A 14 21.74 8.76 9.23
N GLU A 15 21.56 9.63 10.21
CA GLU A 15 22.64 10.45 10.75
C GLU A 15 23.82 9.56 11.23
N GLY A 16 25.02 9.88 10.79
CA GLY A 16 26.23 9.11 11.09
C GLY A 16 26.46 7.86 10.25
N ALA A 17 25.54 7.49 9.35
CA ALA A 17 25.80 6.42 8.40
C ALA A 17 26.76 6.88 7.29
N SER A 18 27.63 5.97 6.82
CA SER A 18 28.56 6.29 5.72
C SER A 18 27.87 6.26 4.37
N LEU A 19 28.22 7.21 3.50
CA LEU A 19 27.87 7.15 2.09
C LEU A 19 28.58 5.95 1.44
N ARG A 20 27.86 5.25 0.57
CA ARG A 20 28.40 4.09 -0.17
C ARG A 20 28.58 4.46 -1.62
N PRO A 21 29.72 4.05 -2.25
CA PRO A 21 29.87 4.18 -3.69
C PRO A 21 28.82 3.34 -4.44
N HIS A 22 28.29 3.90 -5.53
CA HIS A 22 27.34 3.21 -6.42
C HIS A 22 27.81 3.37 -7.86
N ARG A 23 27.62 2.33 -8.66
CA ARG A 23 27.66 2.41 -10.12
C ARG A 23 26.24 2.48 -10.62
N LEU A 24 25.87 3.57 -11.27
CA LEU A 24 24.53 3.77 -11.82
C LEU A 24 24.55 4.58 -13.11
N ALA A 25 23.42 4.64 -13.81
CA ALA A 25 23.25 5.43 -15.01
C ALA A 25 22.38 6.66 -14.74
N VAL A 26 22.71 7.75 -15.42
CA VAL A 26 21.84 8.94 -15.53
C VAL A 26 21.40 9.06 -16.97
N ALA A 27 20.11 9.25 -17.19
CA ALA A 27 19.54 9.44 -18.51
C ALA A 27 18.68 10.71 -18.58
N GLY A 28 18.70 11.34 -19.74
CA GLY A 28 17.80 12.42 -20.09
C GLY A 28 16.83 11.96 -21.18
N TYR A 29 15.56 12.31 -21.02
CA TYR A 29 14.49 11.98 -21.96
C TYR A 29 13.81 13.25 -22.45
N SER A 30 13.46 13.28 -23.73
CA SER A 30 12.69 14.37 -24.35
C SER A 30 11.55 13.85 -25.20
N LEU A 31 10.47 14.61 -25.25
CA LEU A 31 9.35 14.31 -26.15
C LEU A 31 9.74 14.59 -27.61
N ASP A 32 9.47 13.60 -28.45
CA ASP A 32 9.48 13.72 -29.90
C ASP A 32 8.09 13.32 -30.42
N GLY A 33 7.25 14.31 -30.61
CA GLY A 33 5.82 14.11 -30.87
C GLY A 33 5.13 13.40 -29.71
N GLU A 34 4.62 12.20 -29.94
CA GLU A 34 3.98 11.38 -28.90
C GLU A 34 4.91 10.39 -28.20
N SER A 35 6.14 10.25 -28.67
CA SER A 35 7.13 9.33 -28.11
C SER A 35 8.12 10.02 -27.19
N LEU A 36 8.56 9.29 -26.17
CA LEU A 36 9.63 9.74 -25.28
C LEU A 36 10.93 9.08 -25.74
N GLN A 37 11.93 9.91 -26.09
CA GLN A 37 13.22 9.48 -26.58
C GLN A 37 14.30 9.74 -25.55
N ARG A 38 15.20 8.76 -25.33
CA ARG A 38 16.38 8.94 -24.51
C ARG A 38 17.43 9.72 -25.33
N VAL A 39 17.68 10.97 -24.95
CA VAL A 39 18.59 11.90 -25.65
C VAL A 39 19.96 12.02 -25.00
N PHE A 40 20.09 11.54 -23.78
CA PHE A 40 21.34 11.52 -23.01
C PHE A 40 21.37 10.26 -22.14
N HIS A 41 22.57 9.64 -22.00
CA HIS A 41 22.78 8.52 -21.09
C HIS A 41 24.27 8.45 -20.72
N GLU A 42 24.56 8.30 -19.44
CA GLU A 42 25.91 8.06 -18.93
C GLU A 42 25.87 7.12 -17.74
N GLU A 43 26.73 6.10 -17.74
CA GLU A 43 27.05 5.30 -16.58
C GLU A 43 28.27 5.85 -15.87
N LEU A 44 28.14 6.08 -14.56
CA LEU A 44 29.22 6.65 -13.76
C LEU A 44 29.26 6.05 -12.36
N ASP A 45 30.42 6.22 -11.72
CA ASP A 45 30.59 5.92 -10.30
C ASP A 45 30.19 7.13 -9.49
N VAL A 46 29.19 6.96 -8.62
CA VAL A 46 28.75 7.96 -7.64
C VAL A 46 29.47 7.71 -6.34
N ASP A 47 30.29 8.67 -5.89
CA ASP A 47 31.06 8.56 -4.65
C ASP A 47 31.02 9.90 -3.89
N GLY A 48 30.79 9.83 -2.58
CA GLY A 48 30.63 10.99 -1.73
C GLY A 48 29.25 11.67 -1.86
N ALA A 49 29.14 12.85 -1.24
CA ALA A 49 27.85 13.56 -1.13
C ALA A 49 27.40 14.20 -2.45
N THR A 50 28.34 14.55 -3.34
CA THR A 50 28.02 15.19 -4.62
C THR A 50 28.96 14.66 -5.70
N THR A 51 28.38 14.10 -6.78
CA THR A 51 29.11 13.60 -7.93
C THR A 51 28.71 14.39 -9.17
N PRO A 52 29.62 15.12 -9.83
CA PRO A 52 29.32 15.83 -11.06
C PRO A 52 29.12 14.86 -12.24
N VAL A 53 28.31 15.28 -13.22
CA VAL A 53 28.06 14.58 -14.49
C VAL A 53 28.56 15.48 -15.65
N PRO A 54 29.87 15.55 -15.91
CA PRO A 54 30.44 16.53 -16.85
C PRO A 54 29.99 16.36 -18.30
N SER A 55 29.69 15.12 -18.72
CA SER A 55 29.21 14.79 -20.07
C SER A 55 27.83 15.41 -20.39
N ALA A 56 27.08 15.80 -19.35
CA ALA A 56 25.80 16.49 -19.52
C ALA A 56 25.97 17.96 -19.88
N GLU A 57 27.15 18.57 -19.64
CA GLU A 57 27.36 19.98 -19.92
C GLU A 57 27.28 20.28 -21.43
N GLY A 58 26.50 21.29 -21.77
CA GLY A 58 26.24 21.68 -23.16
C GLY A 58 25.20 20.85 -23.89
N VAL A 59 24.72 19.73 -23.30
CA VAL A 59 23.58 18.95 -23.82
C VAL A 59 22.31 19.81 -23.77
N ALA A 60 21.45 19.70 -24.78
CA ALA A 60 20.11 20.29 -24.72
C ALA A 60 19.39 19.77 -23.48
N ARG A 61 18.76 20.69 -22.68
CA ARG A 61 18.08 20.25 -21.46
C ARG A 61 16.96 19.28 -21.81
N PRO A 62 17.00 18.04 -21.29
CA PRO A 62 15.91 17.09 -21.45
C PRO A 62 14.65 17.55 -20.73
N ASP A 63 13.52 17.02 -21.12
CA ASP A 63 12.24 17.24 -20.42
C ASP A 63 12.16 16.47 -19.10
N PHE A 64 12.90 15.36 -19.01
CA PHE A 64 12.94 14.48 -17.85
C PHE A 64 14.34 13.92 -17.64
N ILE A 65 14.82 13.93 -16.39
CA ILE A 65 16.10 13.33 -15.99
C ILE A 65 15.84 12.19 -15.02
N LEU A 66 16.38 11.01 -15.33
CA LEU A 66 16.28 9.82 -14.49
C LEU A 66 17.65 9.43 -13.95
N VAL A 67 17.78 9.39 -12.65
CA VAL A 67 18.91 8.77 -11.96
C VAL A 67 18.61 7.28 -11.79
N ASN A 68 19.61 6.42 -11.90
CA ASN A 68 19.52 4.98 -11.88
C ASN A 68 18.70 4.40 -13.06
N ASP A 69 18.83 5.01 -14.24
CA ASP A 69 18.26 4.46 -15.47
C ASP A 69 18.78 3.02 -15.70
N GLY A 70 17.87 2.10 -16.00
CA GLY A 70 18.20 0.67 -16.10
C GLY A 70 18.29 -0.07 -14.76
N ASP A 71 17.98 0.57 -13.61
CA ASP A 71 17.93 -0.05 -12.27
C ASP A 71 19.21 -0.77 -11.86
N LEU A 72 20.37 -0.14 -12.10
CA LEU A 72 21.70 -0.73 -11.89
C LEU A 72 22.13 -0.77 -10.42
N ALA A 73 21.58 0.09 -9.57
CA ALA A 73 21.98 0.25 -8.17
C ALA A 73 20.78 0.10 -7.23
N TYR A 74 21.01 -0.49 -6.07
CA TYR A 74 20.02 -0.53 -4.98
C TYR A 74 20.09 0.77 -4.18
N ALA A 75 19.29 1.75 -4.58
CA ALA A 75 19.23 3.06 -3.96
C ALA A 75 17.81 3.64 -4.08
N LYS A 76 17.40 4.43 -3.09
CA LYS A 76 16.20 5.26 -3.23
C LYS A 76 16.52 6.42 -4.16
N ILE A 77 15.70 6.58 -5.17
CA ILE A 77 15.87 7.65 -6.17
C ILE A 77 14.89 8.78 -5.85
N ARG A 78 15.40 10.01 -5.88
CA ARG A 78 14.60 11.22 -5.80
C ARG A 78 14.67 11.96 -7.13
N LEU A 79 13.52 12.16 -7.73
CA LEU A 79 13.39 12.96 -8.93
C LEU A 79 13.47 14.45 -8.54
N ASP A 80 14.11 15.26 -9.37
CA ASP A 80 13.98 16.70 -9.25
C ASP A 80 12.53 17.15 -9.55
N GLU A 81 12.19 18.36 -9.12
CA GLU A 81 10.82 18.88 -9.19
C GLU A 81 10.25 18.90 -10.63
N ASP A 82 11.05 19.32 -11.62
CA ASP A 82 10.63 19.38 -13.02
C ASP A 82 10.43 17.96 -13.58
N SER A 83 11.34 17.03 -13.25
CA SER A 83 11.26 15.63 -13.67
C SER A 83 10.05 14.93 -13.03
N LEU A 84 9.76 15.18 -11.75
CA LEU A 84 8.57 14.64 -11.11
C LEU A 84 7.30 15.16 -11.76
N ALA A 85 7.20 16.48 -12.00
CA ALA A 85 6.05 17.09 -12.66
C ALA A 85 5.85 16.54 -14.09
N PHE A 86 6.95 16.36 -14.83
CA PHE A 86 6.92 15.76 -16.16
C PHE A 86 6.41 14.31 -16.11
N ALA A 87 6.92 13.49 -15.17
CA ALA A 87 6.51 12.09 -15.01
C ALA A 87 5.01 11.97 -14.69
N VAL A 88 4.49 12.80 -13.78
CA VAL A 88 3.06 12.84 -13.44
C VAL A 88 2.19 13.14 -14.67
N ALA A 89 2.63 14.06 -15.53
CA ALA A 89 1.89 14.44 -16.73
C ALA A 89 2.04 13.43 -17.90
N ASN A 90 3.12 12.64 -17.94
CA ASN A 90 3.51 11.89 -19.14
C ASN A 90 3.83 10.41 -18.88
N ILE A 91 3.44 9.83 -17.76
CA ILE A 91 3.83 8.45 -17.37
C ILE A 91 3.48 7.40 -18.44
N THR A 92 2.41 7.58 -19.18
CA THR A 92 1.97 6.66 -20.24
C THR A 92 2.86 6.71 -21.49
N ARG A 93 3.73 7.71 -21.61
CA ARG A 93 4.67 7.86 -22.73
C ARG A 93 5.98 7.10 -22.51
N PHE A 94 6.24 6.62 -21.28
CA PHE A 94 7.33 5.71 -20.97
C PHE A 94 6.98 4.30 -21.48
N THR A 95 7.42 3.94 -22.67
CA THR A 95 7.07 2.67 -23.31
C THR A 95 7.81 1.49 -22.72
N ASP A 96 9.03 1.69 -22.21
CA ASP A 96 9.80 0.66 -21.51
C ASP A 96 9.27 0.46 -20.09
N SER A 97 8.89 -0.79 -19.76
CA SER A 97 8.37 -1.15 -18.42
C SER A 97 9.40 -0.97 -17.31
N LEU A 98 10.69 -1.19 -17.57
CA LEU A 98 11.72 -1.03 -16.54
C LEU A 98 11.87 0.45 -16.16
N THR A 99 12.02 1.34 -17.15
CA THR A 99 12.08 2.78 -16.93
C THR A 99 10.84 3.28 -16.20
N ARG A 100 9.65 2.84 -16.64
CA ARG A 100 8.39 3.18 -15.97
C ARG A 100 8.35 2.67 -14.52
N GLY A 101 8.87 1.45 -14.29
CA GLY A 101 9.00 0.86 -12.95
C GLY A 101 9.90 1.67 -12.02
N VAL A 102 11.06 2.13 -12.51
CA VAL A 102 11.97 3.00 -11.73
C VAL A 102 11.31 4.34 -11.38
N VAL A 103 10.61 4.96 -12.34
CA VAL A 103 9.86 6.20 -12.10
C VAL A 103 8.77 6.00 -11.04
N MET A 104 8.00 4.92 -11.14
CA MET A 104 6.93 4.59 -10.18
C MET A 104 7.49 4.27 -8.79
N ALA A 105 8.61 3.55 -8.71
CA ALA A 105 9.30 3.26 -7.44
C ALA A 105 9.84 4.54 -6.81
N SER A 106 10.44 5.44 -7.61
CA SER A 106 10.92 6.74 -7.14
C SER A 106 9.78 7.59 -6.57
N ALA A 107 8.66 7.71 -7.30
CA ALA A 107 7.48 8.44 -6.84
C ALA A 107 6.88 7.83 -5.56
N TRP A 108 6.87 6.49 -5.46
CA TRP A 108 6.42 5.80 -4.26
C TRP A 108 7.31 6.08 -3.05
N ASP A 109 8.62 6.00 -3.21
CA ASP A 109 9.56 6.31 -2.14
C ASP A 109 9.47 7.78 -1.70
N MET A 110 9.33 8.72 -2.66
CA MET A 110 9.08 10.13 -2.35
C MET A 110 7.76 10.33 -1.60
N THR A 111 6.70 9.59 -1.96
CA THR A 111 5.44 9.63 -1.23
C THR A 111 5.63 9.11 0.20
N ARG A 112 6.25 7.94 0.38
CA ARG A 112 6.50 7.36 1.71
C ARG A 112 7.38 8.24 2.62
N ASP A 113 8.22 9.06 2.03
CA ASP A 113 9.10 9.97 2.76
C ASP A 113 8.50 11.40 2.91
N GLY A 114 7.21 11.60 2.56
CA GLY A 114 6.50 12.88 2.68
C GLY A 114 6.94 13.96 1.71
N GLN A 115 7.63 13.59 0.63
CA GLN A 115 8.15 14.52 -0.40
C GLN A 115 7.22 14.63 -1.61
N MET A 116 6.25 13.75 -1.74
CA MET A 116 5.19 13.78 -2.74
C MET A 116 3.85 13.57 -2.03
N LYS A 117 2.83 14.35 -2.39
CA LYS A 117 1.48 14.17 -1.84
C LYS A 117 0.92 12.80 -2.23
N ALA A 118 0.25 12.14 -1.29
CA ALA A 118 -0.36 10.83 -1.55
C ALA A 118 -1.39 10.89 -2.69
N ARG A 119 -2.18 11.96 -2.76
CA ARG A 119 -3.17 12.17 -3.83
C ARG A 119 -2.53 12.36 -5.20
N ASP A 120 -1.35 13.00 -5.28
CA ASP A 120 -0.60 13.12 -6.54
C ASP A 120 -0.06 11.75 -6.99
N TYR A 121 0.46 10.95 -6.05
CA TYR A 121 0.86 9.57 -6.33
C TYR A 121 -0.33 8.72 -6.81
N LEU A 122 -1.48 8.82 -6.15
CA LEU A 122 -2.68 8.09 -6.57
C LEU A 122 -3.10 8.45 -8.00
N ASN A 123 -3.03 9.73 -8.36
CA ASN A 123 -3.32 10.17 -9.72
C ASN A 123 -2.31 9.63 -10.74
N LEU A 124 -1.01 9.70 -10.42
CA LEU A 124 0.07 9.11 -11.22
C LEU A 124 -0.14 7.61 -11.42
N ALA A 125 -0.33 6.87 -10.33
CA ALA A 125 -0.48 5.41 -10.35
C ALA A 125 -1.72 4.96 -11.16
N LEU A 126 -2.88 5.56 -10.91
CA LEU A 126 -4.10 5.28 -11.65
C LEU A 126 -4.01 5.64 -13.14
N THR A 127 -3.12 6.57 -13.50
CA THR A 127 -2.85 6.94 -14.89
C THR A 127 -1.86 5.96 -15.54
N ALA A 128 -0.90 5.43 -14.78
CA ALA A 128 0.08 4.45 -15.25
C ALA A 128 -0.53 3.07 -15.50
N VAL A 129 -1.50 2.64 -14.69
CA VAL A 129 -2.11 1.30 -14.72
C VAL A 129 -2.53 0.83 -16.12
N PRO A 130 -3.24 1.60 -16.95
CA PRO A 130 -3.65 1.13 -18.29
C PRO A 130 -2.50 0.87 -19.26
N ALA A 131 -1.34 1.52 -19.04
CA ALA A 131 -0.16 1.37 -19.88
C ALA A 131 0.77 0.24 -19.39
N GLU A 132 0.51 -0.33 -18.21
CA GLU A 132 1.39 -1.36 -17.64
C GLU A 132 1.11 -2.74 -18.23
N THR A 133 2.15 -3.32 -18.81
CA THR A 133 2.12 -4.65 -19.41
C THR A 133 2.85 -5.71 -18.58
N ASN A 134 3.65 -5.28 -17.61
CA ASN A 134 4.31 -6.17 -16.67
C ASN A 134 3.38 -6.41 -15.46
N MET A 135 2.93 -7.66 -15.30
CA MET A 135 1.98 -8.02 -14.24
C MET A 135 2.54 -7.88 -12.82
N GLN A 136 3.85 -7.99 -12.64
CA GLN A 136 4.47 -7.77 -11.33
C GLN A 136 4.44 -6.28 -10.94
N LEU A 137 4.76 -5.40 -11.89
CA LEU A 137 4.66 -3.95 -11.70
C LEU A 137 3.21 -3.51 -11.49
N LEU A 138 2.26 -4.10 -12.23
CA LEU A 138 0.84 -3.86 -12.03
C LEU A 138 0.40 -4.27 -10.62
N THR A 139 0.78 -5.48 -10.17
CA THR A 139 0.49 -5.96 -8.81
C THR A 139 1.02 -5.00 -7.75
N LEU A 140 2.27 -4.57 -7.91
CA LEU A 140 2.93 -3.65 -6.98
C LEU A 140 2.23 -2.28 -6.97
N THR A 141 1.91 -1.74 -8.15
CA THR A 141 1.22 -0.45 -8.28
C THR A 141 -0.17 -0.48 -7.64
N LEU A 142 -0.95 -1.55 -7.85
CA LEU A 142 -2.27 -1.71 -7.23
C LEU A 142 -2.16 -1.82 -5.71
N ARG A 143 -1.14 -2.51 -5.19
CA ARG A 143 -0.86 -2.56 -3.75
C ARG A 143 -0.49 -1.19 -3.18
N HIS A 144 0.33 -0.42 -3.89
CA HIS A 144 0.68 0.94 -3.48
C HIS A 144 -0.52 1.89 -3.51
N ILE A 145 -1.45 1.72 -4.46
CA ILE A 145 -2.73 2.45 -4.46
C ILE A 145 -3.53 2.11 -3.20
N ASP A 146 -3.68 0.82 -2.86
CA ASP A 146 -4.37 0.39 -1.65
C ASP A 146 -3.72 1.01 -0.39
N GLU A 147 -2.39 0.97 -0.29
CA GLU A 147 -1.64 1.50 0.84
C GLU A 147 -1.77 3.04 0.92
N ALA A 148 -1.56 3.75 -0.19
CA ALA A 148 -1.62 5.21 -0.21
C ALA A 148 -3.00 5.74 0.23
N VAL A 149 -4.09 5.21 -0.32
CA VAL A 149 -5.45 5.66 0.03
C VAL A 149 -5.81 5.31 1.47
N ARG A 150 -5.26 4.19 1.98
CA ARG A 150 -5.55 3.72 3.34
C ARG A 150 -4.74 4.43 4.41
N THR A 151 -3.48 4.84 4.13
CA THR A 151 -2.53 5.25 5.18
C THR A 151 -1.97 6.65 5.02
N PHE A 152 -1.83 7.17 3.79
CA PHE A 152 -1.06 8.40 3.54
C PHE A 152 -1.91 9.60 3.17
N VAL A 153 -3.14 9.39 2.69
CA VAL A 153 -4.05 10.50 2.40
C VAL A 153 -4.46 11.19 3.69
N ALA A 154 -4.49 12.52 3.67
CA ALA A 154 -4.92 13.34 4.80
C ALA A 154 -6.33 12.92 5.28
N PRO A 155 -6.60 12.87 6.61
CA PRO A 155 -7.85 12.35 7.18
C PRO A 155 -9.11 12.99 6.60
N ASP A 156 -9.11 14.31 6.39
CA ASP A 156 -10.23 15.08 5.84
C ASP A 156 -10.45 14.88 4.34
N ALA A 157 -9.40 14.53 3.57
CA ALA A 157 -9.48 14.24 2.14
C ALA A 157 -9.72 12.74 1.83
N ARG A 158 -9.59 11.86 2.82
CA ARG A 158 -9.56 10.40 2.61
C ARG A 158 -10.85 9.85 2.00
N ALA A 159 -12.02 10.31 2.44
CA ALA A 159 -13.29 9.81 1.93
C ALA A 159 -13.44 10.09 0.43
N GLU A 160 -13.12 11.30 -0.02
CA GLU A 160 -13.15 11.70 -1.42
C GLU A 160 -12.11 10.94 -2.27
N ALA A 161 -10.90 10.79 -1.72
CA ALA A 161 -9.84 10.02 -2.38
C ALA A 161 -10.23 8.55 -2.56
N ALA A 162 -10.77 7.90 -1.52
CA ALA A 162 -11.25 6.52 -1.57
C ALA A 162 -12.36 6.34 -2.61
N GLU A 163 -13.35 7.25 -2.64
CA GLU A 163 -14.41 7.22 -3.66
C GLU A 163 -13.84 7.36 -5.07
N THR A 164 -12.91 8.29 -5.27
CA THR A 164 -12.27 8.52 -6.58
C THR A 164 -11.45 7.31 -7.03
N VAL A 165 -10.68 6.70 -6.12
CA VAL A 165 -9.90 5.48 -6.41
C VAL A 165 -10.82 4.33 -6.79
N GLY A 166 -11.84 4.03 -5.99
CA GLY A 166 -12.80 2.96 -6.26
C GLY A 166 -13.49 3.13 -7.62
N ARG A 167 -13.98 4.34 -7.92
CA ARG A 167 -14.61 4.66 -9.20
C ARG A 167 -13.65 4.48 -10.39
N ARG A 168 -12.40 4.96 -10.28
CA ARG A 168 -11.39 4.81 -11.34
C ARG A 168 -11.01 3.36 -11.56
N LEU A 169 -10.83 2.56 -10.50
CA LEU A 169 -10.52 1.14 -10.62
C LEU A 169 -11.66 0.36 -11.29
N LEU A 170 -12.93 0.64 -10.96
CA LEU A 170 -14.08 0.06 -11.64
C LEU A 170 -14.12 0.41 -13.14
N LEU A 171 -13.80 1.66 -13.49
CA LEU A 171 -13.71 2.07 -14.88
C LEU A 171 -12.58 1.33 -15.61
N LEU A 172 -11.41 1.24 -15.01
CA LEU A 172 -10.25 0.53 -15.57
C LEU A 172 -10.55 -0.96 -15.75
N ALA A 173 -11.22 -1.60 -14.79
CA ALA A 173 -11.65 -3.00 -14.91
C ALA A 173 -12.59 -3.23 -16.11
N ARG A 174 -13.51 -2.28 -16.38
CA ARG A 174 -14.43 -2.34 -17.51
C ARG A 174 -13.76 -2.11 -18.86
N THR A 175 -12.68 -1.34 -18.90
CA THR A 175 -11.96 -0.96 -20.13
C THR A 175 -10.69 -1.80 -20.38
N ALA A 176 -10.28 -2.61 -19.43
CA ALA A 176 -9.17 -3.54 -19.59
C ALA A 176 -9.47 -4.58 -20.69
N ARG A 177 -8.42 -5.16 -21.27
CA ARG A 177 -8.56 -6.22 -22.27
C ARG A 177 -9.39 -7.37 -21.70
N SER A 178 -10.44 -7.73 -22.39
CA SER A 178 -11.38 -8.81 -22.04
C SER A 178 -10.63 -10.11 -21.70
N GLY A 179 -10.94 -10.72 -20.53
CA GLY A 179 -10.37 -11.98 -20.06
C GLY A 179 -8.90 -11.93 -19.70
N SER A 180 -8.29 -10.74 -19.55
CA SER A 180 -6.89 -10.62 -19.15
C SER A 180 -6.70 -10.72 -17.64
N ASP A 181 -5.49 -11.14 -17.21
CA ASP A 181 -5.08 -11.10 -15.81
C ASP A 181 -5.20 -9.69 -15.22
N ALA A 182 -4.88 -8.65 -16.03
CA ALA A 182 -5.04 -7.26 -15.64
C ALA A 182 -6.51 -6.92 -15.31
N GLN A 183 -7.47 -7.39 -16.11
CA GLN A 183 -8.91 -7.18 -15.84
C GLN A 183 -9.29 -7.79 -14.50
N ARG A 184 -8.91 -9.05 -14.26
CA ARG A 184 -9.15 -9.76 -13.00
C ARG A 184 -8.56 -9.01 -11.80
N MET A 185 -7.29 -8.59 -11.91
CA MET A 185 -6.59 -7.84 -10.85
C MET A 185 -7.27 -6.51 -10.54
N LEU A 186 -7.74 -5.80 -11.58
CA LEU A 186 -8.43 -4.53 -11.44
C LEU A 186 -9.81 -4.69 -10.78
N VAL A 187 -10.54 -5.77 -11.08
CA VAL A 187 -11.80 -6.09 -10.38
C VAL A 187 -11.56 -6.35 -8.91
N ALA A 188 -10.54 -7.15 -8.57
CA ALA A 188 -10.17 -7.40 -7.18
C ALA A 188 -9.73 -6.11 -6.45
N ALA A 189 -8.94 -5.25 -7.12
CA ALA A 189 -8.53 -3.96 -6.56
C ALA A 189 -9.71 -3.01 -6.38
N ALA A 190 -10.65 -2.97 -7.34
CA ALA A 190 -11.88 -2.19 -7.22
C ALA A 190 -12.73 -2.64 -6.02
N ALA A 191 -12.85 -3.95 -5.80
CA ALA A 191 -13.56 -4.50 -4.65
C ALA A 191 -12.90 -4.09 -3.32
N ARG A 192 -11.57 -4.20 -3.22
CA ARG A 192 -10.84 -3.77 -2.01
C ARG A 192 -10.98 -2.27 -1.71
N ASN A 193 -11.12 -1.44 -2.75
CA ASN A 193 -11.22 0.02 -2.64
C ASN A 193 -12.66 0.55 -2.74
N ALA A 194 -13.67 -0.30 -2.80
CA ALA A 194 -15.07 0.14 -2.76
C ALA A 194 -15.35 0.85 -1.41
N SER A 195 -15.97 2.03 -1.48
CA SER A 195 -16.15 2.92 -0.33
C SER A 195 -17.53 3.58 -0.22
N ASN A 196 -18.38 3.42 -1.25
CA ASN A 196 -19.74 3.95 -1.24
C ASN A 196 -20.76 2.95 -1.80
N ALA A 197 -22.04 3.23 -1.60
CA ALA A 197 -23.13 2.33 -1.99
C ALA A 197 -23.13 2.00 -3.49
N GLU A 198 -22.86 2.96 -4.38
CA GLU A 198 -22.82 2.72 -5.83
C GLU A 198 -21.74 1.70 -6.21
N GLN A 199 -20.56 1.83 -5.60
CA GLN A 199 -19.45 0.92 -5.83
C GLN A 199 -19.73 -0.48 -5.29
N PHE A 200 -20.32 -0.59 -4.10
CA PHE A 200 -20.72 -1.89 -3.55
C PHE A 200 -21.83 -2.54 -4.37
N GLU A 201 -22.79 -1.80 -4.88
CA GLU A 201 -23.81 -2.34 -5.80
C GLU A 201 -23.16 -2.84 -7.11
N ALA A 202 -22.20 -2.12 -7.67
CA ALA A 202 -21.46 -2.58 -8.84
C ALA A 202 -20.69 -3.88 -8.58
N ILE A 203 -20.04 -4.01 -7.41
CA ILE A 203 -19.34 -5.24 -6.98
C ILE A 203 -20.34 -6.38 -6.76
N LYS A 204 -21.48 -6.10 -6.12
CA LYS A 204 -22.55 -7.07 -5.91
C LYS A 204 -23.09 -7.62 -7.23
N ALA A 205 -23.34 -6.74 -8.19
CA ALA A 205 -23.83 -7.14 -9.50
C ALA A 205 -22.84 -8.04 -10.26
N LEU A 206 -21.53 -7.85 -10.06
CA LEU A 206 -20.53 -8.80 -10.58
C LEU A 206 -20.54 -10.13 -9.81
N TYR A 207 -20.65 -10.09 -8.48
CA TYR A 207 -20.64 -11.27 -7.62
C TYR A 207 -21.83 -12.19 -7.88
N ASP A 208 -23.04 -11.64 -7.99
CA ASP A 208 -24.28 -12.42 -8.19
C ASP A 208 -24.59 -12.68 -9.68
N GLY A 209 -23.76 -12.20 -10.61
CA GLY A 209 -23.89 -12.42 -12.05
C GLY A 209 -24.96 -11.56 -12.73
N SER A 210 -25.59 -10.61 -12.04
CA SER A 210 -26.57 -9.68 -12.64
C SER A 210 -25.89 -8.64 -13.56
N ALA A 211 -24.59 -8.44 -13.41
CA ALA A 211 -23.73 -7.78 -14.39
C ALA A 211 -22.51 -8.65 -14.69
N THR A 212 -22.01 -8.56 -15.93
CA THR A 212 -20.81 -9.30 -16.36
C THR A 212 -19.84 -8.36 -17.07
N LEU A 213 -18.56 -8.68 -16.98
CA LEU A 213 -17.52 -8.10 -17.83
C LEU A 213 -17.12 -9.17 -18.85
N GLU A 214 -17.03 -8.78 -20.12
CA GLU A 214 -16.69 -9.70 -21.20
C GLU A 214 -15.36 -10.42 -20.91
N GLY A 215 -15.37 -11.75 -21.00
CA GLY A 215 -14.23 -12.60 -20.80
C GLY A 215 -13.75 -12.76 -19.34
N LEU A 216 -14.35 -12.04 -18.38
CA LEU A 216 -14.00 -12.20 -16.98
C LEU A 216 -14.60 -13.50 -16.42
N GLU A 217 -13.74 -14.38 -15.95
CA GLU A 217 -14.14 -15.56 -15.15
C GLU A 217 -14.00 -15.23 -13.67
N LEU A 218 -15.06 -15.50 -12.90
CA LEU A 218 -15.03 -15.39 -11.45
C LEU A 218 -14.50 -16.70 -10.86
N ASP A 219 -13.18 -16.81 -10.77
CA ASP A 219 -12.58 -17.93 -10.03
C ASP A 219 -12.84 -17.82 -8.51
N VAL A 220 -12.51 -18.87 -7.79
CA VAL A 220 -12.76 -18.97 -6.33
C VAL A 220 -12.16 -17.80 -5.56
N ASP A 221 -10.93 -17.40 -5.88
CA ASP A 221 -10.24 -16.33 -5.18
C ASP A 221 -10.88 -14.96 -5.44
N LEU A 222 -11.30 -14.71 -6.68
CA LEU A 222 -11.98 -13.47 -7.02
C LEU A 222 -13.37 -13.41 -6.36
N GLN A 223 -14.12 -14.53 -6.34
CA GLN A 223 -15.41 -14.59 -5.64
C GLN A 223 -15.25 -14.27 -4.14
N TRP A 224 -14.22 -14.83 -3.46
CA TRP A 224 -13.92 -14.46 -2.08
C TRP A 224 -13.54 -13.00 -1.92
N SER A 225 -12.73 -12.45 -2.84
CA SER A 225 -12.34 -11.04 -2.80
C SER A 225 -13.55 -10.10 -2.91
N LEU A 226 -14.51 -10.44 -3.79
CA LEU A 226 -15.76 -9.68 -3.93
C LEU A 226 -16.63 -9.82 -2.69
N LEU A 227 -16.82 -11.05 -2.17
CA LEU A 227 -17.64 -11.30 -0.98
C LEU A 227 -17.10 -10.57 0.27
N ILE A 228 -15.80 -10.66 0.54
CA ILE A 228 -15.17 -9.94 1.67
C ILE A 228 -15.43 -8.44 1.57
N ALA A 229 -15.32 -7.86 0.36
CA ALA A 229 -15.62 -6.45 0.14
C ALA A 229 -17.10 -6.12 0.41
N LEU A 230 -18.03 -6.97 -0.03
CA LEU A 230 -19.47 -6.81 0.22
C LEU A 230 -19.82 -6.91 1.70
N VAL A 231 -19.21 -7.86 2.42
CA VAL A 231 -19.38 -8.00 3.88
C VAL A 231 -18.86 -6.76 4.60
N ARG A 232 -17.67 -6.28 4.22
CA ARG A 232 -17.09 -5.03 4.73
C ARG A 232 -18.01 -3.83 4.47
N GLY A 233 -18.68 -3.79 3.32
CA GLY A 233 -19.64 -2.74 2.98
C GLY A 233 -21.04 -2.92 3.59
N GLY A 234 -21.29 -3.97 4.38
CA GLY A 234 -22.59 -4.27 4.97
C GLY A 234 -23.65 -4.72 3.97
N VAL A 235 -23.24 -5.13 2.75
CA VAL A 235 -24.14 -5.55 1.66
C VAL A 235 -24.36 -7.07 1.66
N ALA A 236 -23.43 -7.84 2.22
CA ALA A 236 -23.51 -9.28 2.44
C ALA A 236 -23.27 -9.63 3.91
N GLY A 237 -23.67 -10.81 4.34
CA GLY A 237 -23.57 -11.26 5.71
C GLY A 237 -23.27 -12.75 5.84
N ASP A 238 -23.64 -13.33 7.01
CA ASP A 238 -23.33 -14.73 7.33
C ASP A 238 -23.94 -15.71 6.32
N THR A 239 -25.12 -15.42 5.78
CA THR A 239 -25.79 -16.28 4.80
C THR A 239 -24.94 -16.47 3.55
N GLU A 240 -24.38 -15.39 2.99
CA GLU A 240 -23.54 -15.45 1.80
C GLU A 240 -22.16 -16.05 2.11
N ILE A 241 -21.61 -15.77 3.30
CA ILE A 241 -20.36 -16.38 3.77
C ILE A 241 -20.51 -17.89 3.90
N ASP A 242 -21.57 -18.36 4.58
CA ASP A 242 -21.81 -19.79 4.82
C ASP A 242 -22.06 -20.54 3.51
N ALA A 243 -22.81 -19.94 2.58
CA ALA A 243 -23.03 -20.51 1.26
C ALA A 243 -21.71 -20.66 0.49
N ARG A 244 -20.87 -19.62 0.49
CA ARG A 244 -19.58 -19.65 -0.21
C ARG A 244 -18.60 -20.64 0.44
N GLU A 245 -18.57 -20.74 1.77
CA GLU A 245 -17.71 -21.69 2.49
C GLU A 245 -18.13 -23.14 2.22
N GLN A 246 -19.43 -23.41 2.05
CA GLN A 246 -19.93 -24.74 1.66
C GLN A 246 -19.52 -25.13 0.23
N GLU A 247 -19.44 -24.15 -0.68
CA GLU A 247 -18.97 -24.37 -2.05
C GLU A 247 -17.45 -24.52 -2.13
N ASP A 248 -16.71 -23.90 -1.22
CA ASP A 248 -15.24 -23.97 -1.12
C ASP A 248 -14.80 -24.55 0.23
N ASP A 249 -15.06 -25.85 0.43
CA ASP A 249 -14.63 -26.59 1.64
C ASP A 249 -13.12 -26.90 1.63
N THR A 250 -12.30 -25.93 1.29
CA THR A 250 -10.84 -25.99 1.40
C THR A 250 -10.34 -25.29 2.66
N MET A 251 -9.06 -25.49 2.99
CA MET A 251 -8.44 -24.72 4.08
C MET A 251 -8.46 -23.22 3.77
N THR A 252 -8.15 -22.82 2.54
CA THR A 252 -8.18 -21.44 2.07
C THR A 252 -9.60 -20.86 2.12
N GLY A 253 -10.61 -21.63 1.72
CA GLY A 253 -12.02 -21.24 1.84
C GLY A 253 -12.43 -20.92 3.27
N ARG A 254 -12.05 -21.77 4.23
CA ARG A 254 -12.28 -21.53 5.67
C ARG A 254 -11.54 -20.28 6.20
N GLN A 255 -10.31 -20.03 5.73
CA GLN A 255 -9.57 -18.81 6.07
C GLN A 255 -10.26 -17.56 5.53
N ASN A 256 -10.70 -17.59 4.28
CA ASN A 256 -11.44 -16.49 3.66
C ASN A 256 -12.78 -16.23 4.36
N ALA A 257 -13.51 -17.30 4.74
CA ALA A 257 -14.74 -17.18 5.53
C ALA A 257 -14.48 -16.54 6.90
N ALA A 258 -13.40 -16.94 7.59
CA ALA A 258 -13.00 -16.34 8.85
C ALA A 258 -12.66 -14.85 8.69
N ALA A 259 -11.94 -14.47 7.64
CA ALA A 259 -11.64 -13.07 7.31
C ALA A 259 -12.93 -12.28 7.01
N ALA A 260 -13.85 -12.86 6.22
CA ALA A 260 -15.12 -12.23 5.89
C ALA A 260 -15.97 -11.97 7.13
N ARG A 261 -16.15 -12.98 8.00
CA ARG A 261 -16.88 -12.81 9.27
C ARG A 261 -16.27 -11.73 10.14
N ALA A 262 -14.93 -11.71 10.27
CA ALA A 262 -14.21 -10.71 11.04
C ALA A 262 -14.29 -9.30 10.45
N ALA A 263 -14.56 -9.15 9.14
CA ALA A 263 -14.66 -7.86 8.46
C ALA A 263 -15.97 -7.10 8.71
N ARG A 264 -16.96 -7.73 9.34
CA ARG A 264 -18.23 -7.05 9.67
C ARG A 264 -18.02 -5.88 10.61
N ASP A 265 -18.71 -4.78 10.36
CA ASP A 265 -18.69 -3.56 11.19
C ASP A 265 -19.68 -3.69 12.36
N ASP A 266 -19.36 -4.60 13.29
CA ASP A 266 -20.20 -4.98 14.41
C ASP A 266 -19.35 -5.17 15.67
N ALA A 267 -19.70 -4.46 16.76
CA ALA A 267 -18.92 -4.48 18.00
C ALA A 267 -18.84 -5.86 18.65
N ALA A 268 -19.94 -6.65 18.59
CA ALA A 268 -19.94 -7.99 19.16
C ALA A 268 -19.04 -8.94 18.36
N VAL A 269 -19.01 -8.78 17.03
CA VAL A 269 -18.08 -9.52 16.17
C VAL A 269 -16.63 -9.16 16.48
N LYS A 270 -16.32 -7.86 16.61
CA LYS A 270 -14.95 -7.43 16.95
C LYS A 270 -14.51 -7.98 18.30
N GLU A 271 -15.41 -7.96 19.30
CA GLU A 271 -15.13 -8.55 20.61
C GLU A 271 -14.85 -10.05 20.51
N GLN A 272 -15.73 -10.78 19.84
CA GLN A 272 -15.55 -12.23 19.65
C GLN A 272 -14.24 -12.57 18.93
N VAL A 273 -13.92 -11.86 17.85
CA VAL A 273 -12.67 -12.07 17.08
C VAL A 273 -11.45 -11.79 17.94
N TRP A 274 -11.47 -10.70 18.73
CA TRP A 274 -10.39 -10.36 19.64
C TRP A 274 -10.12 -11.46 20.68
N GLU A 275 -11.18 -11.95 21.33
CA GLU A 275 -11.09 -13.04 22.31
C GLU A 275 -10.58 -14.34 21.68
N GLN A 276 -11.08 -14.71 20.52
CA GLN A 276 -10.64 -15.92 19.80
C GLN A 276 -9.19 -15.85 19.37
N VAL A 277 -8.76 -14.71 18.80
CA VAL A 277 -7.38 -14.54 18.30
C VAL A 277 -6.36 -14.66 19.44
N LEU A 278 -6.67 -14.14 20.62
CA LEU A 278 -5.78 -14.18 21.78
C LEU A 278 -5.90 -15.47 22.59
N GLY A 279 -7.13 -15.98 22.77
CA GLY A 279 -7.41 -17.06 23.75
C GLY A 279 -7.50 -18.46 23.15
N ASP A 280 -7.95 -18.63 21.92
CA ASP A 280 -8.14 -19.96 21.32
C ASP A 280 -6.87 -20.45 20.61
N LYS A 281 -6.11 -21.31 21.32
CA LYS A 281 -4.87 -21.89 20.79
C LYS A 281 -5.11 -23.03 19.77
N SER A 282 -6.35 -23.45 19.56
CA SER A 282 -6.69 -24.45 18.54
C SER A 282 -6.78 -23.86 17.12
N ILE A 283 -6.89 -22.53 17.00
CA ILE A 283 -6.96 -21.84 15.71
C ILE A 283 -5.58 -21.87 15.04
N PRO A 284 -5.46 -22.40 13.81
CA PRO A 284 -4.22 -22.37 13.06
C PRO A 284 -3.75 -20.93 12.80
N ASN A 285 -2.43 -20.70 12.74
CA ASN A 285 -1.87 -19.36 12.57
C ASN A 285 -2.41 -18.65 11.31
N ASP A 286 -2.47 -19.34 10.17
CA ASP A 286 -2.98 -18.75 8.93
C ASP A 286 -4.45 -18.29 9.05
N THR A 287 -5.29 -19.07 9.76
CA THR A 287 -6.67 -18.67 10.04
C THR A 287 -6.72 -17.48 11.00
N ARG A 288 -5.86 -17.46 12.01
CA ARG A 288 -5.73 -16.34 12.95
C ARG A 288 -5.32 -15.06 12.23
N TRP A 289 -4.37 -15.14 11.29
CA TRP A 289 -3.96 -13.99 10.46
C TRP A 289 -5.10 -13.49 9.57
N ALA A 290 -5.87 -14.40 8.97
CA ALA A 290 -7.05 -14.05 8.19
C ALA A 290 -8.10 -13.31 9.04
N MET A 291 -8.36 -13.80 10.28
CA MET A 291 -9.26 -13.14 11.23
C MET A 291 -8.75 -11.73 11.59
N VAL A 292 -7.47 -11.55 11.87
CA VAL A 292 -6.91 -10.23 12.21
C VAL A 292 -6.96 -9.27 11.02
N SER A 293 -6.72 -9.76 9.80
CA SER A 293 -6.89 -8.96 8.57
C SER A 293 -8.33 -8.46 8.42
N GLY A 294 -9.32 -9.33 8.64
CA GLY A 294 -10.72 -8.94 8.65
C GLY A 294 -11.07 -7.99 9.80
N PHE A 295 -10.50 -8.22 10.99
CA PHE A 295 -10.73 -7.37 12.15
C PHE A 295 -10.43 -5.90 11.86
N TRP A 296 -9.29 -5.57 11.28
CA TRP A 296 -8.87 -4.19 10.98
C TRP A 296 -9.48 -3.61 9.70
N ALA A 297 -10.28 -4.36 8.95
CA ALA A 297 -10.74 -3.96 7.61
C ALA A 297 -11.49 -2.61 7.57
N GLN A 298 -12.13 -2.20 8.66
CA GLN A 298 -12.91 -0.95 8.78
C GLN A 298 -12.31 0.07 9.75
N ALA A 299 -11.12 -0.19 10.31
CA ALA A 299 -10.56 0.63 11.39
C ALA A 299 -10.42 2.12 11.04
N ARG A 300 -10.22 2.44 9.77
CA ARG A 300 -10.12 3.83 9.30
C ARG A 300 -11.45 4.47 8.91
N THR A 301 -12.49 3.65 8.70
CA THR A 301 -13.82 4.12 8.31
C THR A 301 -14.67 4.35 9.53
N THR A 302 -14.57 3.47 10.54
CA THR A 302 -15.28 3.52 11.81
C THR A 302 -14.30 3.46 12.99
N PRO A 303 -13.34 4.40 13.11
CA PRO A 303 -12.24 4.30 14.09
C PRO A 303 -12.74 4.18 15.54
N SER A 304 -13.85 4.79 15.89
CA SER A 304 -14.43 4.72 17.23
C SER A 304 -14.75 3.29 17.70
N LEU A 305 -15.04 2.38 16.77
CA LEU A 305 -15.26 0.96 17.07
C LEU A 305 -13.97 0.27 17.55
N TYR A 306 -12.81 0.78 17.13
CA TYR A 306 -11.50 0.16 17.38
C TYR A 306 -10.66 0.88 18.43
N GLU A 307 -11.00 2.12 18.79
CA GLU A 307 -10.28 2.88 19.81
C GLU A 307 -10.07 2.12 21.13
N PRO A 308 -11.06 1.35 21.66
CA PRO A 308 -10.87 0.56 22.89
C PRO A 308 -9.80 -0.52 22.78
N TYR A 309 -9.49 -0.97 21.57
CA TYR A 309 -8.50 -2.05 21.35
C TYR A 309 -7.05 -1.54 21.42
N VAL A 310 -6.81 -0.23 21.44
CA VAL A 310 -5.46 0.32 21.68
C VAL A 310 -4.97 -0.04 23.07
N GLU A 311 -5.75 0.27 24.12
CA GLU A 311 -5.41 -0.08 25.50
C GLU A 311 -5.34 -1.60 25.69
N ARG A 312 -6.30 -2.33 25.12
CA ARG A 312 -6.37 -3.80 25.21
C ARG A 312 -5.19 -4.47 24.56
N TYR A 313 -4.69 -3.93 23.44
CA TYR A 313 -3.50 -4.46 22.78
C TYR A 313 -2.28 -4.40 23.70
N PHE A 314 -1.99 -3.23 24.27
CA PHE A 314 -0.84 -3.07 25.15
C PHE A 314 -0.96 -3.87 26.45
N ALA A 315 -2.18 -4.03 26.97
CA ALA A 315 -2.44 -4.87 28.14
C ALA A 315 -2.23 -6.37 27.86
N ALA A 316 -2.52 -6.83 26.65
CA ALA A 316 -2.39 -8.25 26.27
C ALA A 316 -0.96 -8.70 25.99
N LEU A 317 -0.03 -7.79 25.73
CA LEU A 317 1.33 -8.13 25.27
C LEU A 317 2.10 -9.07 26.21
N ALA A 318 2.00 -8.86 27.54
CA ALA A 318 2.67 -9.72 28.50
C ALA A 318 2.20 -11.18 28.36
N GLN A 319 0.89 -11.39 28.31
CA GLN A 319 0.28 -12.72 28.15
C GLN A 319 0.64 -13.32 26.77
N VAL A 320 0.61 -12.53 25.71
CA VAL A 320 0.97 -12.97 24.34
C VAL A 320 2.38 -13.57 24.34
N TRP A 321 3.34 -12.92 24.98
CA TRP A 321 4.74 -13.37 25.01
C TRP A 321 5.01 -14.49 26.03
N GLU A 322 4.21 -14.61 27.06
CA GLU A 322 4.34 -15.69 28.04
C GLU A 322 3.72 -17.01 27.54
N GLU A 323 2.59 -16.92 26.83
CA GLU A 323 1.76 -18.10 26.53
C GLU A 323 1.96 -18.65 25.10
N ASN A 324 2.67 -17.96 24.23
CA ASN A 324 2.85 -18.39 22.85
C ASN A 324 4.29 -18.72 22.50
N THR A 325 4.49 -19.41 21.38
CA THR A 325 5.82 -19.56 20.79
C THR A 325 6.36 -18.20 20.37
N PHE A 326 7.67 -18.05 20.29
CA PHE A 326 8.32 -16.81 19.86
C PHE A 326 7.74 -16.27 18.54
N HIS A 327 7.61 -17.15 17.53
CA HIS A 327 7.06 -16.76 16.23
C HIS A 327 5.60 -16.29 16.31
N THR A 328 4.75 -17.04 17.03
CA THR A 328 3.34 -16.63 17.20
C THR A 328 3.24 -15.32 18.00
N ALA A 329 4.09 -15.10 18.98
CA ALA A 329 4.11 -13.86 19.74
C ALA A 329 4.55 -12.67 18.87
N GLU A 330 5.59 -12.83 18.04
CA GLU A 330 5.99 -11.81 17.07
C GLU A 330 4.85 -11.46 16.10
N ASP A 331 4.18 -12.48 15.55
CA ASP A 331 3.06 -12.28 14.62
C ASP A 331 1.90 -11.54 15.28
N LEU A 332 1.45 -11.98 16.45
CA LEU A 332 0.37 -11.32 17.18
C LEU A 332 0.74 -9.88 17.57
N THR A 333 1.98 -9.66 18.02
CA THR A 333 2.46 -8.32 18.34
C THR A 333 2.47 -7.40 17.11
N THR A 334 2.83 -7.94 15.95
CA THR A 334 2.88 -7.20 14.68
C THR A 334 1.49 -6.91 14.11
N LEU A 335 0.65 -7.94 14.02
CA LEU A 335 -0.60 -7.88 13.29
C LEU A 335 -1.73 -7.19 14.07
N LEU A 336 -1.72 -7.33 15.40
CA LEU A 336 -2.71 -6.67 16.27
C LEU A 336 -2.34 -5.23 16.62
N PHE A 337 -1.12 -4.77 16.28
CA PHE A 337 -0.75 -3.39 16.54
C PHE A 337 -1.69 -2.42 15.79
N PRO A 338 -2.28 -1.43 16.47
CA PRO A 338 -3.37 -0.62 15.93
C PRO A 338 -2.89 0.49 14.98
N SER A 339 -1.98 0.18 14.05
CA SER A 339 -1.41 1.14 13.07
C SER A 339 -2.48 1.85 12.24
N ASP A 340 -3.60 1.16 11.99
CA ASP A 340 -4.69 1.66 11.17
C ASP A 340 -5.45 2.84 11.81
N LEU A 341 -5.22 3.08 13.10
CA LEU A 341 -5.81 4.21 13.83
C LEU A 341 -4.91 5.46 13.84
N ALA A 342 -3.62 5.32 13.48
CA ALA A 342 -2.67 6.43 13.52
C ALA A 342 -3.07 7.58 12.59
N GLY A 343 -3.37 8.74 13.17
CA GLY A 343 -3.84 9.94 12.48
C GLY A 343 -5.32 9.93 12.08
N TYR A 344 -6.02 8.78 12.18
CA TYR A 344 -7.45 8.67 11.80
C TYR A 344 -8.41 8.55 13.00
N ALA A 345 -7.92 8.19 14.17
CA ALA A 345 -8.72 8.05 15.39
C ALA A 345 -8.40 9.18 16.36
N PRO A 346 -9.27 10.23 16.47
CA PRO A 346 -8.97 11.39 17.30
C PRO A 346 -9.01 11.09 18.80
N GLY A 347 -9.64 9.99 19.22
CA GLY A 347 -9.77 9.59 20.62
C GLY A 347 -8.52 8.91 21.20
N VAL A 348 -7.56 8.48 20.37
CA VAL A 348 -6.40 7.73 20.81
C VAL A 348 -5.11 8.20 20.11
N ASP A 349 -4.01 8.08 20.83
CA ASP A 349 -2.67 8.33 20.32
C ASP A 349 -1.84 7.04 20.41
N VAL A 350 -1.79 6.31 19.30
CA VAL A 350 -1.14 5.00 19.20
C VAL A 350 0.37 5.11 19.41
N VAL A 351 0.99 6.18 18.91
CA VAL A 351 2.44 6.43 19.03
C VAL A 351 2.80 6.67 20.48
N ARG A 352 2.08 7.58 21.14
CA ARG A 352 2.26 7.86 22.57
C ARG A 352 2.03 6.62 23.42
N ALA A 353 0.96 5.86 23.17
CA ALA A 353 0.66 4.63 23.90
C ALA A 353 1.79 3.58 23.74
N GLY A 354 2.39 3.49 22.56
CA GLY A 354 3.53 2.62 22.30
C GLY A 354 4.79 3.02 23.11
N HIS A 355 5.11 4.31 23.15
CA HIS A 355 6.23 4.82 23.97
C HIS A 355 5.97 4.61 25.46
N GLU A 356 4.79 4.95 25.96
CA GLU A 356 4.40 4.75 27.37
C GLU A 356 4.52 3.27 27.77
N TRP A 357 4.12 2.35 26.87
CA TRP A 357 4.25 0.93 27.15
C TRP A 357 5.72 0.49 27.26
N ILE A 358 6.59 0.93 26.35
CA ILE A 358 8.03 0.61 26.38
C ILE A 358 8.65 1.10 27.70
N ASP A 359 8.36 2.34 28.09
CA ASP A 359 8.90 2.97 29.30
C ASP A 359 8.42 2.27 30.59
N ALA A 360 7.15 1.85 30.60
CA ALA A 360 6.55 1.15 31.74
C ALA A 360 7.01 -0.32 31.86
N ASN A 361 7.58 -0.92 30.81
CA ASN A 361 7.94 -2.34 30.77
C ASN A 361 9.44 -2.58 30.45
N PRO A 362 10.39 -2.10 31.28
CA PRO A 362 11.83 -2.22 31.01
C PRO A 362 12.33 -3.69 30.98
N GLY A 363 11.54 -4.62 31.52
CA GLY A 363 11.83 -6.07 31.49
C GLY A 363 11.11 -6.84 30.38
N ALA A 364 10.42 -6.17 29.46
CA ALA A 364 9.71 -6.83 28.37
C ALA A 364 10.67 -7.59 27.43
N PRO A 365 10.19 -8.65 26.76
CA PRO A 365 10.96 -9.36 25.75
C PRO A 365 11.52 -8.43 24.67
N ALA A 366 12.80 -8.59 24.33
CA ALA A 366 13.47 -7.73 23.34
C ALA A 366 12.75 -7.73 21.98
N GLY A 367 12.15 -8.88 21.58
CA GLY A 367 11.33 -9.00 20.39
C GLY A 367 10.10 -8.08 20.42
N ALA A 368 9.38 -8.04 21.55
CA ALA A 368 8.22 -7.14 21.72
C ALA A 368 8.63 -5.67 21.57
N VAL A 369 9.68 -5.26 22.31
CA VAL A 369 10.17 -3.88 22.27
C VAL A 369 10.62 -3.47 20.87
N ARG A 370 11.32 -4.36 20.15
CA ARG A 370 11.75 -4.13 18.76
C ARG A 370 10.54 -3.90 17.84
N ILE A 371 9.56 -4.81 17.88
CA ILE A 371 8.38 -4.72 17.02
C ILE A 371 7.59 -3.44 17.29
N ILE A 372 7.37 -3.12 18.56
CA ILE A 372 6.64 -1.91 18.93
C ILE A 372 7.35 -0.65 18.42
N ARG A 373 8.69 -0.56 18.54
CA ARG A 373 9.47 0.55 17.96
C ARG A 373 9.32 0.64 16.46
N GLU A 374 9.41 -0.50 15.75
CA GLU A 374 9.20 -0.56 14.31
C GLU A 374 7.77 -0.11 13.91
N ARG A 375 6.76 -0.49 14.70
CA ARG A 375 5.37 -0.06 14.45
C ARG A 375 5.15 1.42 14.76
N ILE A 376 5.79 1.96 15.79
CA ILE A 376 5.79 3.39 16.09
C ILE A 376 6.38 4.18 14.91
N ASP A 377 7.56 3.80 14.41
CA ASP A 377 8.19 4.43 13.24
C ASP A 377 7.27 4.41 12.00
N VAL A 378 6.57 3.29 11.78
CA VAL A 378 5.57 3.20 10.70
C VAL A 378 4.43 4.20 10.91
N CYS A 379 3.90 4.33 12.13
CA CYS A 379 2.81 5.27 12.44
C CYS A 379 3.25 6.73 12.31
N GLU A 380 4.43 7.07 12.81
CA GLU A 380 5.00 8.41 12.70
C GLU A 380 5.17 8.81 11.22
N ARG A 381 5.67 7.88 10.40
CA ARG A 381 5.80 8.08 8.95
C ARG A 381 4.44 8.25 8.27
N GLN A 382 3.43 7.44 8.62
CA GLN A 382 2.06 7.59 8.11
C GLN A 382 1.50 8.97 8.43
N MET A 383 1.64 9.42 9.68
CA MET A 383 1.14 10.74 10.12
C MET A 383 1.89 11.89 9.43
N ALA A 384 3.21 11.77 9.24
CA ALA A 384 3.99 12.76 8.49
C ALA A 384 3.50 12.86 7.03
N ASN A 385 3.18 11.73 6.39
CA ASN A 385 2.62 11.71 5.04
C ASN A 385 1.22 12.32 4.97
N GLN A 386 0.36 12.06 5.96
CA GLN A 386 -0.96 12.69 6.06
C GLN A 386 -0.86 14.21 6.17
N VAL A 387 0.13 14.71 6.91
CA VAL A 387 0.41 16.16 7.00
C VAL A 387 0.93 16.70 5.67
N ALA A 388 1.81 15.98 4.96
CA ALA A 388 2.32 16.38 3.66
C ALA A 388 1.23 16.38 2.57
N ASP A 389 0.21 15.52 2.70
CA ASP A 389 -0.91 15.42 1.76
C ASP A 389 -1.99 16.50 1.97
N ALA A 390 -2.06 17.12 3.13
CA ALA A 390 -3.05 18.11 3.52
C ALA A 390 -3.10 19.41 2.66
#